data_9f7385ec1ce1957d8c02f53d5fe2c523
#
_entry.id   9f7385ec1ce1957d8c02f53d5fe2c523
#
_cell.length_a   1.000
_cell.length_b   1.000
_cell.length_c   1.000
_cell.angle_alpha   90.00
_cell.angle_beta   90.00
_cell.angle_gamma   90.00
#
_symmetry.space_group_name_H-M   'P 1'
#
loop_
_entity.id
_entity.type
_entity.pdbx_description
1 polymer ?
#
loop_
_entity_poly.entity_id
_entity_poly.type
_entity_poly.pdbx_seq_one_letter_code
_entity_poly.pdbx_strand_id
1 'polypeptide(L)'
;MKRTSLVLRSLAFACLATPALAQQPAPRALPGLPGQFAPPPGAAAQPSAGLTAQELYARVTRGVVAIEKNGVPMAIGTVLGGDGRILTALSGLSGAEGADVRYADGTIVHTKVGHADKDTDLALLVPLTGARKEGLSASEADPTGSWVHAMLPRQGAHLGPADAAVKGRVDAHAKDGSPLLQMLDVDLKAPAIAGAPLLDGTGNVVGVLVRACRGKLEQPVDSPWAQWGGVAQSAVKGACAPVVLGEPVAAIRTFLAKTPATAAAPAPWLGIRGEAAPEGSTRGVKLTAVAPQSPASKAGLRANADVIAAVDGQPVESPEKLAEAIGRHAPGDTVKLLVFGDGRFREVPVALRAAP
;
A
#
# COMPACT_ATOMS: atom_id res chain seq x y z
N MET A 1 20.97 -50.57 49.97
CA MET A 1 19.87 -51.33 50.67
C MET A 1 18.56 -50.77 50.16
N LYS A 2 17.58 -51.64 49.84
CA LYS A 2 16.18 -51.51 49.35
C LYS A 2 16.12 -51.26 47.83
N ARG A 3 16.00 -52.23 46.99
CA ARG A 3 14.95 -53.13 46.50
C ARG A 3 13.67 -52.42 46.15
N THR A 4 13.36 -52.37 44.86
CA THR A 4 12.03 -52.09 44.40
C THR A 4 11.64 -52.80 43.13
N SER A 5 10.48 -53.31 43.18
CA SER A 5 9.84 -54.28 42.30
C SER A 5 9.39 -53.72 40.96
N LEU A 6 9.62 -54.55 39.97
CA LEU A 6 9.05 -54.46 38.61
C LEU A 6 7.61 -54.97 38.64
N VAL A 7 6.65 -54.21 38.15
CA VAL A 7 5.29 -54.65 37.88
C VAL A 7 5.04 -54.57 36.39
N LEU A 8 5.04 -55.75 35.81
CA LEU A 8 4.63 -56.02 34.44
C LEU A 8 3.09 -55.98 34.39
N ARG A 9 2.47 -55.11 33.57
CA ARG A 9 1.05 -55.22 33.25
C ARG A 9 0.87 -55.29 31.73
N SER A 10 0.23 -56.41 31.40
CA SER A 10 -0.14 -56.87 30.06
C SER A 10 -0.99 -55.91 29.31
N LEU A 11 -0.64 -55.66 28.02
CA LEU A 11 -1.48 -55.02 27.04
C LEU A 11 -2.52 -56.01 26.51
N ALA A 12 -3.79 -55.72 26.73
CA ALA A 12 -4.89 -56.35 26.02
C ALA A 12 -5.19 -55.53 24.75
N PHE A 13 -5.05 -56.18 23.61
CA PHE A 13 -5.49 -55.67 22.29
C PHE A 13 -7.01 -55.67 22.25
N ALA A 14 -7.64 -54.52 22.24
CA ALA A 14 -9.06 -54.38 21.91
C ALA A 14 -9.17 -53.95 20.43
N CYS A 15 -9.66 -54.86 19.59
CA CYS A 15 -10.14 -54.57 18.26
C CYS A 15 -11.35 -53.61 18.33
N LEU A 16 -11.16 -52.36 17.93
CA LEU A 16 -12.25 -51.44 17.71
C LEU A 16 -12.71 -51.57 16.25
N ALA A 17 -13.91 -52.15 16.07
CA ALA A 17 -14.64 -52.14 14.84
C ALA A 17 -15.07 -50.72 14.49
N THR A 18 -14.73 -50.24 13.29
CA THR A 18 -15.23 -49.00 12.72
C THR A 18 -16.70 -49.11 12.39
N PRO A 19 -17.57 -48.20 12.86
CA PRO A 19 -18.94 -48.18 12.37
C PRO A 19 -18.98 -47.61 10.93
N ALA A 20 -19.59 -48.40 10.04
CA ALA A 20 -19.93 -47.95 8.69
C ALA A 20 -20.85 -46.73 8.78
N LEU A 21 -20.43 -45.61 8.18
CA LEU A 21 -21.27 -44.44 7.96
C LEU A 21 -22.42 -44.86 7.01
N ALA A 22 -23.61 -44.98 7.57
CA ALA A 22 -24.83 -45.11 6.81
C ALA A 22 -25.03 -43.85 5.98
N GLN A 23 -25.00 -44.02 4.65
CA GLN A 23 -25.40 -42.96 3.72
C GLN A 23 -26.87 -42.64 3.95
N GLN A 24 -27.15 -41.41 4.39
CA GLN A 24 -28.50 -40.88 4.43
C GLN A 24 -29.05 -40.78 2.99
N PRO A 25 -30.22 -41.28 2.69
CA PRO A 25 -30.82 -41.09 1.39
C PRO A 25 -31.14 -39.63 1.17
N ALA A 26 -30.86 -39.13 -0.04
CA ALA A 26 -31.17 -37.79 -0.47
C ALA A 26 -32.66 -37.46 -0.21
N PRO A 27 -33.02 -36.25 0.24
CA PRO A 27 -34.41 -35.87 0.44
C PRO A 27 -35.14 -35.94 -0.90
N ARG A 28 -36.23 -36.73 -0.95
CA ARG A 28 -37.16 -36.80 -2.09
C ARG A 28 -37.77 -35.44 -2.30
N ALA A 29 -37.58 -34.88 -3.50
CA ALA A 29 -38.31 -33.70 -3.93
C ALA A 29 -39.82 -33.96 -3.88
N LEU A 30 -40.55 -33.13 -3.14
CA LEU A 30 -42.01 -33.12 -3.16
C LEU A 30 -42.47 -32.47 -4.46
N PRO A 31 -43.42 -33.05 -5.20
CA PRO A 31 -43.92 -32.40 -6.40
C PRO A 31 -44.88 -31.26 -6.07
N GLY A 32 -44.62 -30.13 -6.63
CA GLY A 32 -45.63 -29.11 -6.97
C GLY A 32 -46.12 -28.22 -5.85
N LEU A 33 -45.38 -27.11 -5.60
CA LEU A 33 -45.99 -25.82 -5.24
C LEU A 33 -45.56 -24.80 -6.29
N PRO A 34 -46.49 -24.13 -6.99
CA PRO A 34 -46.18 -23.01 -7.87
C PRO A 34 -45.97 -21.77 -6.97
N GLY A 35 -44.76 -21.26 -6.93
CA GLY A 35 -44.43 -20.07 -6.15
C GLY A 35 -42.94 -19.99 -5.86
N GLN A 36 -42.12 -19.95 -6.91
CA GLN A 36 -40.80 -19.37 -6.74
C GLN A 36 -41.03 -17.88 -6.41
N PHE A 37 -40.90 -17.54 -5.14
CA PHE A 37 -40.75 -16.14 -4.75
C PHE A 37 -39.51 -15.60 -5.45
N ALA A 38 -39.70 -14.78 -6.46
CA ALA A 38 -38.64 -13.95 -6.96
C ALA A 38 -38.09 -13.15 -5.78
N PRO A 39 -36.77 -13.06 -5.61
CA PRO A 39 -36.22 -12.21 -4.56
C PRO A 39 -36.75 -10.80 -4.77
N PRO A 40 -37.05 -10.05 -3.67
CA PRO A 40 -37.57 -8.71 -3.79
C PRO A 40 -36.60 -7.85 -4.60
N PRO A 41 -37.09 -6.95 -5.49
CA PRO A 41 -36.25 -6.05 -6.22
C PRO A 41 -35.53 -5.14 -5.20
N GLY A 42 -34.20 -5.33 -5.06
CA GLY A 42 -33.38 -4.65 -4.03
C GLY A 42 -32.51 -5.58 -3.17
N ALA A 43 -32.60 -6.89 -3.33
CA ALA A 43 -31.60 -7.77 -2.76
C ALA A 43 -30.28 -7.53 -3.51
N ALA A 44 -29.41 -6.75 -2.89
CA ALA A 44 -28.05 -6.54 -3.37
C ALA A 44 -27.42 -7.89 -3.70
N ALA A 45 -26.93 -8.04 -4.92
CA ALA A 45 -26.21 -9.22 -5.34
C ALA A 45 -25.19 -9.58 -4.26
N GLN A 46 -25.22 -10.80 -3.76
CA GLN A 46 -24.17 -11.28 -2.86
C GLN A 46 -22.86 -11.17 -3.59
N PRO A 47 -21.81 -10.67 -2.93
CA PRO A 47 -20.52 -10.50 -3.57
C PRO A 47 -20.10 -11.85 -4.18
N SER A 48 -19.86 -11.84 -5.48
CA SER A 48 -19.15 -12.93 -6.15
C SER A 48 -17.90 -13.25 -5.34
N ALA A 49 -17.59 -14.51 -5.13
CA ALA A 49 -16.56 -15.09 -4.26
C ALA A 49 -15.30 -14.23 -4.15
N GLY A 50 -15.36 -13.18 -3.32
CA GLY A 50 -14.22 -12.35 -2.93
C GLY A 50 -13.38 -13.09 -1.89
N LEU A 51 -12.19 -12.56 -1.64
CA LEU A 51 -11.33 -13.04 -0.57
C LEU A 51 -12.05 -12.90 0.78
N THR A 52 -11.82 -13.84 1.68
CA THR A 52 -12.22 -13.66 3.08
C THR A 52 -11.49 -12.45 3.68
N ALA A 53 -12.01 -11.87 4.76
CA ALA A 53 -11.36 -10.73 5.44
C ALA A 53 -9.91 -11.04 5.83
N GLN A 54 -9.60 -12.29 6.20
CA GLN A 54 -8.25 -12.72 6.54
C GLN A 54 -7.33 -12.81 5.31
N GLU A 55 -7.80 -13.37 4.21
CA GLU A 55 -7.06 -13.44 2.95
C GLU A 55 -6.83 -12.05 2.36
N LEU A 56 -7.85 -11.20 2.39
CA LEU A 56 -7.73 -9.81 1.98
C LEU A 56 -6.67 -9.08 2.82
N TYR A 57 -6.73 -9.22 4.15
CA TYR A 57 -5.74 -8.63 5.04
C TYR A 57 -4.32 -9.12 4.72
N ALA A 58 -4.12 -10.42 4.58
CA ALA A 58 -2.82 -11.00 4.26
C ALA A 58 -2.26 -10.47 2.92
N ARG A 59 -3.13 -10.27 1.94
CA ARG A 59 -2.78 -9.75 0.62
C ARG A 59 -2.36 -8.28 0.64
N VAL A 60 -3.10 -7.43 1.37
CA VAL A 60 -2.97 -5.97 1.25
C VAL A 60 -2.16 -5.32 2.36
N THR A 61 -1.92 -6.02 3.48
CA THR A 61 -1.32 -5.44 4.68
C THR A 61 0.04 -4.76 4.43
N ARG A 62 0.85 -5.27 3.49
CA ARG A 62 2.15 -4.68 3.14
C ARG A 62 2.03 -3.38 2.34
N GLY A 63 0.92 -3.21 1.64
CA GLY A 63 0.64 -2.03 0.82
C GLY A 63 -0.13 -0.94 1.54
N VAL A 64 -0.45 -1.11 2.84
CA VAL A 64 -1.17 -0.11 3.64
C VAL A 64 -0.36 0.26 4.87
N VAL A 65 -0.26 1.55 5.14
CA VAL A 65 0.61 2.09 6.19
C VAL A 65 -0.14 3.06 7.09
N ALA A 66 0.26 3.12 8.35
CA ALA A 66 -0.17 4.18 9.24
C ALA A 66 0.75 5.40 9.08
N ILE A 67 0.17 6.58 8.99
CA ILE A 67 0.89 7.85 8.93
C ILE A 67 0.80 8.49 10.30
N GLU A 68 1.94 8.82 10.85
CA GLU A 68 2.08 9.27 12.24
C GLU A 68 2.84 10.59 12.33
N LYS A 69 2.56 11.35 13.38
CA LYS A 69 3.38 12.49 13.81
C LYS A 69 3.70 12.31 15.29
N ASN A 70 4.98 12.24 15.61
CA ASN A 70 5.45 12.00 16.98
C ASN A 70 4.79 10.74 17.62
N GLY A 71 4.63 9.67 16.84
CA GLY A 71 4.01 8.42 17.28
C GLY A 71 2.47 8.44 17.38
N VAL A 72 1.83 9.56 17.03
CA VAL A 72 0.36 9.68 17.02
C VAL A 72 -0.17 9.46 15.61
N PRO A 73 -1.05 8.47 15.38
CA PRO A 73 -1.66 8.24 14.08
C PRO A 73 -2.49 9.45 13.62
N MET A 74 -2.29 9.89 12.39
CA MET A 74 -2.96 11.04 11.76
C MET A 74 -3.84 10.62 10.59
N ALA A 75 -3.32 9.71 9.75
CA ALA A 75 -3.93 9.27 8.51
C ALA A 75 -3.49 7.85 8.17
N ILE A 76 -4.06 7.32 7.11
CA ILE A 76 -3.65 6.06 6.51
C ILE A 76 -3.09 6.36 5.12
N GLY A 77 -2.13 5.57 4.68
CA GLY A 77 -1.55 5.69 3.36
C GLY A 77 -1.56 4.38 2.60
N THR A 78 -1.50 4.50 1.29
CA THR A 78 -1.39 3.40 0.34
C THR A 78 -0.04 3.46 -0.34
N VAL A 79 0.76 2.41 -0.20
CA VAL A 79 2.03 2.29 -0.93
C VAL A 79 1.73 2.06 -2.40
N LEU A 80 2.30 2.88 -3.27
CA LEU A 80 2.18 2.71 -4.72
C LEU A 80 3.15 1.64 -5.21
N GLY A 81 2.64 0.72 -6.01
CA GLY A 81 3.45 -0.33 -6.60
C GLY A 81 4.55 0.25 -7.51
N GLY A 82 5.75 -0.31 -7.38
CA GLY A 82 6.89 0.01 -8.25
C GLY A 82 7.85 1.07 -7.73
N ASP A 83 7.42 2.14 -7.09
CA ASP A 83 8.30 3.23 -6.65
C ASP A 83 8.30 3.47 -5.13
N GLY A 84 7.36 2.88 -4.41
CA GLY A 84 7.29 2.95 -2.94
C GLY A 84 6.84 4.30 -2.39
N ARG A 85 6.35 5.23 -3.22
CA ARG A 85 5.68 6.44 -2.76
C ARG A 85 4.35 6.09 -2.10
N ILE A 86 3.87 6.96 -1.23
CA ILE A 86 2.70 6.68 -0.41
C ILE A 86 1.63 7.72 -0.71
N LEU A 87 0.50 7.24 -1.24
CA LEU A 87 -0.68 8.05 -1.49
C LEU A 87 -1.51 8.16 -0.21
N THR A 88 -1.96 9.36 0.12
CA THR A 88 -2.84 9.63 1.27
C THR A 88 -3.74 10.83 1.00
N ALA A 89 -4.59 11.19 1.96
CA ALA A 89 -5.36 12.43 1.90
C ALA A 89 -4.56 13.60 2.49
N LEU A 90 -4.56 14.73 1.79
CA LEU A 90 -3.89 15.96 2.22
C LEU A 90 -4.44 16.47 3.56
N SER A 91 -5.76 16.43 3.72
CA SER A 91 -6.44 16.83 4.96
C SER A 91 -6.00 16.01 6.18
N GLY A 92 -5.53 14.77 5.96
CA GLY A 92 -4.98 13.91 7.00
C GLY A 92 -3.62 14.38 7.53
N LEU A 93 -2.85 15.11 6.73
CA LEU A 93 -1.51 15.57 7.10
C LEU A 93 -1.51 16.84 7.97
N SER A 94 -2.65 17.52 8.10
CA SER A 94 -2.81 18.71 8.94
C SER A 94 -1.75 19.80 8.67
N GLY A 95 -1.32 19.97 7.41
CA GLY A 95 -0.33 20.96 6.98
C GLY A 95 1.13 20.59 7.28
N ALA A 96 1.42 19.34 7.66
CA ALA A 96 2.79 18.88 7.86
C ALA A 96 3.53 18.75 6.51
N GLU A 97 4.81 19.16 6.50
CA GLU A 97 5.69 19.02 5.33
C GLU A 97 6.24 17.60 5.14
N GLY A 98 6.07 16.76 6.14
CA GLY A 98 6.45 15.36 6.17
C GLY A 98 5.82 14.63 7.35
N ALA A 99 5.92 13.31 7.35
CA ALA A 99 5.38 12.46 8.41
C ALA A 99 6.19 11.17 8.54
N ASP A 100 6.03 10.51 9.67
CA ASP A 100 6.52 9.16 9.86
C ASP A 100 5.50 8.17 9.31
N VAL A 101 5.98 7.18 8.62
CA VAL A 101 5.16 6.12 8.05
C VAL A 101 5.53 4.80 8.71
N ARG A 102 4.55 4.18 9.35
CA ARG A 102 4.70 2.86 9.97
C ARG A 102 4.12 1.79 9.07
N TYR A 103 4.97 0.85 8.66
CA TYR A 103 4.59 -0.34 7.91
C TYR A 103 4.03 -1.43 8.83
N ALA A 104 3.38 -2.43 8.25
CA ALA A 104 2.74 -3.53 8.98
C ALA A 104 3.72 -4.37 9.84
N ASP A 105 5.00 -4.42 9.48
CA ASP A 105 6.06 -5.09 10.24
C ASP A 105 6.65 -4.22 11.38
N GLY A 106 6.07 -3.04 11.61
CA GLY A 106 6.52 -2.10 12.63
C GLY A 106 7.65 -1.16 12.20
N THR A 107 8.23 -1.34 11.01
CA THR A 107 9.26 -0.44 10.48
C THR A 107 8.71 0.97 10.31
N ILE A 108 9.45 1.97 10.78
CA ILE A 108 9.11 3.38 10.62
C ILE A 108 10.07 4.02 9.62
N VAL A 109 9.52 4.76 8.67
CA VAL A 109 10.27 5.48 7.64
C VAL A 109 9.85 6.95 7.65
N HIS A 110 10.82 7.84 7.65
CA HIS A 110 10.57 9.28 7.52
C HIS A 110 10.27 9.62 6.06
N THR A 111 9.24 10.45 5.87
CA THR A 111 8.81 10.89 4.54
C THR A 111 8.72 12.41 4.47
N LYS A 112 8.78 12.93 3.24
CA LYS A 112 8.42 14.32 2.92
C LYS A 112 7.20 14.36 2.02
N VAL A 113 6.44 15.44 2.03
CA VAL A 113 5.41 15.70 1.02
C VAL A 113 6.10 16.01 -0.29
N GLY A 114 5.93 15.14 -1.28
CA GLY A 114 6.49 15.30 -2.62
C GLY A 114 5.56 16.05 -3.56
N HIS A 115 4.25 15.81 -3.41
CA HIS A 115 3.20 16.48 -4.19
C HIS A 115 1.91 16.53 -3.37
N ALA A 116 1.14 17.58 -3.53
CA ALA A 116 -0.17 17.72 -2.90
C ALA A 116 -1.10 18.52 -3.81
N ASP A 117 -2.37 18.14 -3.82
CA ASP A 117 -3.41 18.80 -4.59
C ASP A 117 -4.62 19.06 -3.67
N LYS A 118 -4.99 20.33 -3.52
CA LYS A 118 -6.12 20.72 -2.70
C LYS A 118 -7.46 20.44 -3.36
N ASP A 119 -7.49 20.41 -4.70
CA ASP A 119 -8.70 20.19 -5.47
C ASP A 119 -9.19 18.74 -5.40
N THR A 120 -8.31 17.81 -5.05
CA THR A 120 -8.63 16.38 -4.89
C THR A 120 -8.44 15.89 -3.45
N ASP A 121 -7.99 16.76 -2.54
CA ASP A 121 -7.56 16.38 -1.17
C ASP A 121 -6.52 15.25 -1.15
N LEU A 122 -5.71 15.09 -2.20
CA LEU A 122 -4.68 14.06 -2.29
C LEU A 122 -3.29 14.61 -1.96
N ALA A 123 -2.48 13.76 -1.36
CA ALA A 123 -1.07 14.00 -1.12
C ALA A 123 -0.23 12.76 -1.40
N LEU A 124 0.99 12.99 -1.89
CA LEU A 124 1.99 11.97 -2.16
C LEU A 124 3.17 12.17 -1.21
N LEU A 125 3.41 11.20 -0.36
CA LEU A 125 4.58 11.16 0.51
C LEU A 125 5.71 10.40 -0.18
N VAL A 126 6.91 10.95 -0.07
CA VAL A 126 8.14 10.36 -0.63
C VAL A 126 9.00 9.89 0.52
N PRO A 127 9.25 8.59 0.65
CA PRO A 127 10.18 8.06 1.64
C PRO A 127 11.59 8.61 1.44
N LEU A 128 12.25 9.04 2.51
CA LEU A 128 13.62 9.53 2.46
C LEU A 128 14.63 8.38 2.39
N THR A 129 14.28 7.25 3.00
CA THR A 129 15.06 6.01 3.02
C THR A 129 14.11 4.82 3.14
N GLY A 130 14.54 3.61 2.84
CA GLY A 130 13.78 2.38 3.10
C GLY A 130 12.45 2.28 2.37
N ALA A 131 12.33 2.90 1.18
CA ALA A 131 11.10 2.84 0.38
C ALA A 131 10.77 1.39 0.01
N ARG A 132 9.56 0.94 0.37
CA ARG A 132 9.08 -0.39 0.00
C ARG A 132 8.31 -0.34 -1.30
N LYS A 133 8.65 -1.22 -2.23
CA LYS A 133 8.04 -1.25 -3.58
C LYS A 133 6.84 -2.19 -3.67
N GLU A 134 6.57 -2.95 -2.62
CA GLU A 134 5.41 -3.82 -2.50
C GLU A 134 4.16 -2.98 -2.22
N GLY A 135 3.56 -2.46 -3.26
CA GLY A 135 2.37 -1.61 -3.18
C GLY A 135 1.12 -2.30 -3.71
N LEU A 136 -0.01 -1.60 -3.57
CA LEU A 136 -1.29 -2.04 -4.08
C LEU A 136 -1.47 -1.65 -5.54
N SER A 137 -2.23 -2.45 -6.27
CA SER A 137 -2.66 -2.15 -7.64
C SER A 137 -4.00 -1.42 -7.63
N ALA A 138 -4.24 -0.59 -8.65
CA ALA A 138 -5.53 0.04 -8.86
C ALA A 138 -6.49 -0.92 -9.59
N SER A 139 -7.77 -0.88 -9.22
CA SER A 139 -8.83 -1.55 -9.94
C SER A 139 -9.23 -0.75 -11.18
N GLU A 140 -9.56 -1.44 -12.27
CA GLU A 140 -10.13 -0.84 -13.47
C GLU A 140 -11.67 -0.78 -13.45
N ALA A 141 -12.29 -1.51 -12.50
CA ALA A 141 -13.73 -1.60 -12.40
C ALA A 141 -14.34 -0.38 -11.73
N ASP A 142 -15.55 0.03 -12.17
CA ASP A 142 -16.35 1.02 -11.44
C ASP A 142 -16.94 0.38 -10.19
N PRO A 143 -16.64 0.87 -8.99
CA PRO A 143 -17.14 0.30 -7.73
C PRO A 143 -18.59 0.68 -7.42
N THR A 144 -19.26 1.49 -8.24
CA THR A 144 -20.63 1.95 -8.00
C THR A 144 -21.59 0.77 -7.81
N GLY A 145 -22.34 0.79 -6.71
CA GLY A 145 -23.26 -0.29 -6.35
C GLY A 145 -22.59 -1.56 -5.79
N SER A 146 -21.28 -1.52 -5.56
CA SER A 146 -20.52 -2.67 -5.09
C SER A 146 -20.17 -2.58 -3.60
N TRP A 147 -19.94 -3.73 -3.00
CA TRP A 147 -19.28 -3.85 -1.70
C TRP A 147 -17.77 -3.66 -1.86
N VAL A 148 -17.18 -2.93 -0.93
CA VAL A 148 -15.75 -2.65 -0.88
C VAL A 148 -15.27 -2.78 0.57
N HIS A 149 -13.95 -2.75 0.76
CA HIS A 149 -13.34 -2.81 2.08
C HIS A 149 -12.48 -1.57 2.32
N ALA A 150 -12.72 -0.83 3.40
CA ALA A 150 -11.82 0.23 3.85
C ALA A 150 -10.79 -0.34 4.82
N MET A 151 -9.51 -0.03 4.64
CA MET A 151 -8.47 -0.40 5.61
C MET A 151 -8.45 0.60 6.75
N LEU A 152 -8.86 0.20 7.94
CA LEU A 152 -9.04 1.08 9.11
C LEU A 152 -8.31 0.54 10.34
N PRO A 153 -7.97 1.38 11.32
CA PRO A 153 -7.41 0.94 12.58
C PRO A 153 -8.33 -0.04 13.30
N ARG A 154 -7.72 -1.08 13.85
CA ARG A 154 -8.32 -2.04 14.76
C ARG A 154 -7.70 -1.87 16.14
N GLN A 155 -8.02 -2.74 17.07
CA GLN A 155 -7.42 -2.71 18.40
C GLN A 155 -5.88 -2.78 18.30
N GLY A 156 -5.21 -1.87 18.99
CA GLY A 156 -3.76 -1.68 18.87
C GLY A 156 -3.37 -0.84 17.63
N ALA A 157 -2.13 -0.96 17.18
CA ALA A 157 -1.60 -0.24 16.02
C ALA A 157 -1.87 -0.95 14.67
N HIS A 158 -2.72 -1.98 14.67
CA HIS A 158 -2.98 -2.77 13.47
C HIS A 158 -4.09 -2.15 12.62
N LEU A 159 -3.91 -2.22 11.30
CA LEU A 159 -4.94 -1.89 10.32
C LEU A 159 -5.67 -3.16 9.90
N GLY A 160 -6.94 -3.07 9.59
CA GLY A 160 -7.72 -4.20 9.12
C GLY A 160 -8.90 -3.78 8.24
N PRO A 161 -9.44 -4.70 7.42
CA PRO A 161 -10.56 -4.40 6.54
C PRO A 161 -11.84 -4.14 7.34
N ALA A 162 -12.59 -3.13 6.92
CA ALA A 162 -13.94 -2.82 7.36
C ALA A 162 -14.86 -2.78 6.15
N ASP A 163 -16.00 -3.43 6.23
CA ASP A 163 -16.96 -3.49 5.14
C ASP A 163 -17.58 -2.11 4.90
N ALA A 164 -17.70 -1.76 3.64
CA ALA A 164 -18.32 -0.55 3.15
C ALA A 164 -19.08 -0.82 1.85
N ALA A 165 -20.01 0.04 1.49
CA ALA A 165 -20.72 -0.02 0.22
C ALA A 165 -20.58 1.31 -0.52
N VAL A 166 -20.28 1.26 -1.82
CA VAL A 166 -20.32 2.42 -2.70
C VAL A 166 -21.73 2.58 -3.25
N LYS A 167 -22.50 3.54 -2.73
CA LYS A 167 -23.90 3.76 -3.12
C LYS A 167 -24.04 4.39 -4.51
N GLY A 168 -23.08 5.23 -4.86
CA GLY A 168 -23.12 6.00 -6.11
C GLY A 168 -22.01 7.02 -6.19
N ARG A 169 -22.21 8.01 -7.03
CA ARG A 169 -21.32 9.16 -7.19
C ARG A 169 -22.03 10.43 -6.79
N VAL A 170 -21.31 11.32 -6.14
CA VAL A 170 -21.83 12.61 -5.66
C VAL A 170 -20.82 13.70 -5.92
N ASP A 171 -21.29 14.91 -6.13
CA ASP A 171 -20.48 16.09 -6.17
C ASP A 171 -20.40 16.70 -4.76
N ALA A 172 -19.23 17.17 -4.42
CA ALA A 172 -18.92 17.77 -3.13
C ALA A 172 -17.95 18.94 -3.34
N HIS A 173 -17.44 19.50 -2.26
CA HIS A 173 -16.40 20.52 -2.32
C HIS A 173 -15.38 20.31 -1.21
N ALA A 174 -14.18 20.75 -1.44
CA ALA A 174 -13.13 20.81 -0.44
C ALA A 174 -13.42 21.93 0.59
N LYS A 175 -12.67 21.94 1.69
CA LYS A 175 -12.87 22.96 2.76
C LYS A 175 -12.69 24.40 2.28
N ASP A 176 -11.88 24.61 1.26
CA ASP A 176 -11.63 25.94 0.63
C ASP A 176 -12.68 26.31 -0.43
N GLY A 177 -13.63 25.42 -0.73
CA GLY A 177 -14.68 25.60 -1.71
C GLY A 177 -14.37 25.03 -3.08
N SER A 178 -13.21 24.45 -3.34
CA SER A 178 -12.87 23.81 -4.59
C SER A 178 -13.83 22.64 -4.89
N PRO A 179 -14.32 22.49 -6.12
CA PRO A 179 -15.27 21.43 -6.46
C PRO A 179 -14.59 20.05 -6.47
N LEU A 180 -15.21 19.09 -5.80
CA LEU A 180 -14.86 17.68 -5.83
C LEU A 180 -15.96 16.92 -6.59
N LEU A 181 -15.67 16.58 -7.83
CA LEU A 181 -16.68 16.02 -8.74
C LEU A 181 -16.60 14.48 -8.79
N GLN A 182 -17.78 13.83 -8.93
CA GLN A 182 -17.88 12.38 -9.12
C GLN A 182 -17.23 11.55 -8.01
N MET A 183 -17.25 12.06 -6.78
CA MET A 183 -16.77 11.36 -5.60
C MET A 183 -17.58 10.10 -5.33
N LEU A 184 -16.98 9.07 -4.79
CA LEU A 184 -17.67 7.86 -4.36
C LEU A 184 -18.42 8.13 -3.05
N ASP A 185 -19.75 7.95 -3.07
CA ASP A 185 -20.59 8.00 -1.87
C ASP A 185 -20.48 6.68 -1.12
N VAL A 186 -19.69 6.67 -0.06
CA VAL A 186 -19.32 5.46 0.68
C VAL A 186 -20.14 5.35 1.96
N ASP A 187 -20.88 4.25 2.10
CA ASP A 187 -21.54 3.87 3.35
C ASP A 187 -20.59 3.01 4.19
N LEU A 188 -19.99 3.62 5.17
CA LEU A 188 -19.04 3.00 6.08
C LEU A 188 -19.59 3.02 7.49
N LYS A 189 -19.72 1.85 8.13
CA LYS A 189 -20.25 1.72 9.50
C LYS A 189 -19.23 1.97 10.61
N ALA A 190 -17.98 2.20 10.24
CA ALA A 190 -16.88 2.49 11.18
C ALA A 190 -16.42 3.95 11.04
N PRO A 191 -15.74 4.52 12.04
CA PRO A 191 -15.14 5.84 11.92
C PRO A 191 -14.16 5.87 10.75
N ALA A 192 -14.42 6.72 9.77
CA ALA A 192 -13.58 6.89 8.60
C ALA A 192 -12.32 7.67 8.95
N ILE A 193 -11.19 7.25 8.39
CA ILE A 193 -9.91 7.94 8.53
C ILE A 193 -9.44 8.38 7.14
N ALA A 194 -9.02 9.63 7.04
CA ALA A 194 -8.50 10.21 5.81
C ALA A 194 -7.28 9.44 5.28
N GLY A 195 -7.23 9.22 3.98
CA GLY A 195 -6.16 8.49 3.31
C GLY A 195 -6.34 6.97 3.28
N ALA A 196 -7.36 6.41 3.97
CA ALA A 196 -7.59 4.98 3.95
C ALA A 196 -7.99 4.51 2.53
N PRO A 197 -7.37 3.46 1.98
CA PRO A 197 -7.77 2.90 0.71
C PRO A 197 -9.12 2.19 0.81
N LEU A 198 -9.91 2.32 -0.24
CA LEU A 198 -11.06 1.51 -0.54
C LEU A 198 -10.63 0.40 -1.50
N LEU A 199 -10.92 -0.84 -1.15
CA LEU A 199 -10.45 -2.02 -1.85
C LEU A 199 -11.63 -2.84 -2.39
N ASP A 200 -11.52 -3.37 -3.59
CA ASP A 200 -12.46 -4.37 -4.10
C ASP A 200 -12.24 -5.73 -3.42
N GLY A 201 -13.12 -6.70 -3.71
CA GLY A 201 -13.04 -8.05 -3.15
C GLY A 201 -11.78 -8.83 -3.52
N THR A 202 -10.94 -8.30 -4.41
CA THR A 202 -9.65 -8.90 -4.80
C THR A 202 -8.45 -8.17 -4.20
N GLY A 203 -8.68 -7.06 -3.47
CA GLY A 203 -7.65 -6.27 -2.81
C GLY A 203 -7.02 -5.18 -3.69
N ASN A 204 -7.62 -4.84 -4.82
CA ASN A 204 -7.19 -3.70 -5.62
C ASN A 204 -7.86 -2.42 -5.14
N VAL A 205 -7.17 -1.30 -5.29
CA VAL A 205 -7.65 0.02 -4.87
C VAL A 205 -8.71 0.53 -5.85
N VAL A 206 -9.89 0.85 -5.37
CA VAL A 206 -10.97 1.51 -6.12
C VAL A 206 -11.09 2.99 -5.79
N GLY A 207 -10.49 3.43 -4.70
CA GLY A 207 -10.49 4.82 -4.26
C GLY A 207 -9.73 5.02 -2.95
N VAL A 208 -9.67 6.27 -2.51
CA VAL A 208 -9.06 6.67 -1.23
C VAL A 208 -10.02 7.57 -0.48
N LEU A 209 -10.21 7.35 0.81
CA LEU A 209 -11.07 8.17 1.66
C LEU A 209 -10.45 9.57 1.86
N VAL A 210 -11.20 10.60 1.53
CA VAL A 210 -10.83 12.00 1.69
C VAL A 210 -11.89 12.76 2.49
N ARG A 211 -11.54 13.89 3.06
CA ARG A 211 -12.48 14.78 3.73
C ARG A 211 -13.04 15.78 2.74
N ALA A 212 -14.34 15.85 2.67
CA ALA A 212 -15.07 16.75 1.81
C ALA A 212 -16.17 17.49 2.60
N CYS A 213 -16.79 18.47 1.98
CA CYS A 213 -17.93 19.18 2.48
C CYS A 213 -19.16 18.86 1.63
N ARG A 214 -20.27 18.44 2.23
CA ARG A 214 -21.57 18.38 1.57
C ARG A 214 -22.35 19.66 1.83
N GLY A 215 -23.09 20.09 0.87
CA GLY A 215 -23.95 21.25 0.93
C GLY A 215 -23.80 22.08 -0.35
N LYS A 216 -24.84 22.85 -0.65
CA LYS A 216 -24.70 23.88 -1.69
C LYS A 216 -23.81 24.96 -1.08
N LEU A 217 -22.70 25.29 -1.76
CA LEU A 217 -22.09 26.60 -1.58
C LEU A 217 -23.21 27.58 -1.87
N GLU A 218 -23.68 28.34 -0.86
CA GLU A 218 -24.54 29.45 -1.14
C GLU A 218 -23.75 30.36 -2.06
N GLN A 219 -24.14 30.39 -3.32
CA GLN A 219 -23.61 31.38 -4.25
C GLN A 219 -23.83 32.74 -3.59
N PRO A 220 -22.87 33.66 -3.66
CA PRO A 220 -23.10 35.03 -3.22
C PRO A 220 -24.40 35.47 -3.89
N VAL A 221 -25.41 35.77 -3.10
CA VAL A 221 -26.64 36.35 -3.60
C VAL A 221 -26.18 37.52 -4.43
N ASP A 222 -26.58 37.57 -5.71
CA ASP A 222 -26.40 38.74 -6.57
C ASP A 222 -27.16 39.88 -5.93
N SER A 223 -26.58 40.42 -4.87
CA SER A 223 -27.06 41.61 -4.21
C SER A 223 -26.67 42.78 -5.10
N PRO A 224 -27.62 43.63 -5.49
CA PRO A 224 -27.31 44.85 -6.21
C PRO A 224 -26.21 45.72 -5.56
N TRP A 225 -25.92 45.44 -4.29
CA TRP A 225 -24.89 46.10 -3.48
C TRP A 225 -23.50 45.46 -3.60
N ALA A 226 -23.35 44.28 -4.22
CA ALA A 226 -22.05 43.63 -4.44
C ALA A 226 -21.16 44.40 -5.41
N GLN A 227 -21.75 45.29 -6.24
CA GLN A 227 -21.04 46.18 -7.17
C GLN A 227 -20.32 47.36 -6.49
N TRP A 228 -20.59 47.62 -5.20
CA TRP A 228 -20.03 48.73 -4.46
C TRP A 228 -18.93 48.28 -3.50
N GLY A 229 -17.96 47.58 -4.01
CA GLY A 229 -16.64 47.31 -3.43
C GLY A 229 -16.56 47.26 -1.91
N GLY A 230 -16.52 46.08 -1.34
CA GLY A 230 -15.95 45.96 -0.02
C GLY A 230 -16.40 44.84 0.91
N VAL A 231 -17.34 43.98 0.54
CA VAL A 231 -17.84 42.97 1.51
C VAL A 231 -17.96 41.51 0.95
N ALA A 232 -17.41 41.26 -0.22
CA ALA A 232 -17.61 39.99 -0.93
C ALA A 232 -16.72 38.81 -0.43
N GLN A 233 -15.77 39.02 0.45
CA GLN A 233 -14.89 37.93 0.90
C GLN A 233 -15.29 37.28 2.23
N SER A 234 -16.38 37.75 2.88
CA SER A 234 -16.79 37.22 4.19
C SER A 234 -18.00 36.27 4.14
N ALA A 235 -18.59 36.02 2.97
CA ALA A 235 -19.87 35.31 2.85
C ALA A 235 -19.77 33.83 2.48
N VAL A 236 -18.58 33.27 2.30
CA VAL A 236 -18.44 31.80 2.18
C VAL A 236 -18.30 31.18 3.59
N LYS A 237 -19.24 31.53 4.47
CA LYS A 237 -19.52 30.75 5.68
C LYS A 237 -20.75 29.88 5.46
N GLY A 238 -20.84 29.21 4.31
CA GLY A 238 -21.67 28.03 4.17
C GLY A 238 -21.07 26.97 5.12
N ALA A 239 -21.86 26.54 6.10
CA ALA A 239 -21.39 25.55 7.05
C ALA A 239 -20.95 24.31 6.28
N CYS A 240 -19.65 24.08 6.16
CA CYS A 240 -19.10 22.82 5.69
C CYS A 240 -19.61 21.71 6.62
N ALA A 241 -20.60 20.92 6.15
CA ALA A 241 -20.93 19.68 6.81
C ALA A 241 -19.87 18.65 6.45
N PRO A 242 -18.90 18.38 7.34
CA PRO A 242 -17.79 17.48 7.01
C PRO A 242 -18.32 16.10 6.73
N VAL A 243 -17.95 15.56 5.58
CA VAL A 243 -18.26 14.19 5.18
C VAL A 243 -16.97 13.52 4.72
N VAL A 244 -16.96 12.19 4.76
CA VAL A 244 -15.89 11.39 4.17
C VAL A 244 -16.44 10.73 2.91
N LEU A 245 -15.77 10.97 1.80
CA LEU A 245 -16.10 10.43 0.50
C LEU A 245 -14.87 9.67 -0.03
N GLY A 246 -15.07 8.86 -1.06
CA GLY A 246 -13.97 8.19 -1.75
C GLY A 246 -13.53 8.99 -2.98
N GLU A 247 -12.25 9.35 -3.06
CA GLU A 247 -11.65 9.85 -4.29
C GLU A 247 -11.45 8.68 -5.26
N PRO A 248 -12.05 8.68 -6.46
CA PRO A 248 -11.99 7.54 -7.36
C PRO A 248 -10.62 7.38 -8.03
N VAL A 249 -10.29 6.15 -8.48
CA VAL A 249 -9.02 5.84 -9.17
C VAL A 249 -8.74 6.75 -10.36
N ALA A 250 -9.75 7.18 -11.08
CA ALA A 250 -9.58 8.11 -12.23
C ALA A 250 -8.95 9.44 -11.80
N ALA A 251 -9.43 10.03 -10.69
CA ALA A 251 -8.87 11.25 -10.14
C ALA A 251 -7.47 11.02 -9.54
N ILE A 252 -7.26 9.88 -8.87
CA ILE A 252 -5.94 9.48 -8.37
C ILE A 252 -4.93 9.40 -9.53
N ARG A 253 -5.29 8.81 -10.67
CA ARG A 253 -4.43 8.76 -11.86
C ARG A 253 -4.10 10.15 -12.40
N THR A 254 -5.11 11.02 -12.46
CA THR A 254 -4.92 12.40 -12.89
C THR A 254 -3.96 13.16 -11.96
N PHE A 255 -4.10 12.97 -10.65
CA PHE A 255 -3.20 13.52 -9.63
C PHE A 255 -1.76 13.00 -9.83
N LEU A 256 -1.60 11.69 -9.99
CA LEU A 256 -0.28 11.07 -10.20
C LEU A 256 0.38 11.53 -11.51
N ALA A 257 -0.39 11.73 -12.58
CA ALA A 257 0.11 12.24 -13.86
C ALA A 257 0.65 13.68 -13.77
N LYS A 258 0.13 14.49 -12.85
CA LYS A 258 0.60 15.87 -12.58
C LYS A 258 1.78 15.92 -11.61
N THR A 259 2.18 14.78 -11.05
CA THR A 259 3.25 14.73 -10.04
C THR A 259 4.60 15.11 -10.67
N PRO A 260 5.33 16.10 -10.12
CA PRO A 260 6.61 16.52 -10.67
C PRO A 260 7.68 15.42 -10.51
N ALA A 261 8.66 15.38 -11.41
CA ALA A 261 9.76 14.41 -11.36
C ALA A 261 10.57 14.50 -10.05
N THR A 262 10.61 15.68 -9.41
CA THR A 262 11.27 15.90 -8.12
C THR A 262 10.58 15.17 -6.95
N ALA A 263 9.36 14.71 -7.14
CA ALA A 263 8.62 13.88 -6.19
C ALA A 263 8.82 12.37 -6.44
N ALA A 264 9.84 11.99 -7.19
CA ALA A 264 10.24 10.59 -7.31
C ALA A 264 10.86 10.06 -6.01
N ALA A 265 10.63 8.80 -5.71
CA ALA A 265 11.36 8.14 -4.62
C ALA A 265 12.86 8.09 -4.98
N PRO A 266 13.74 8.33 -4.01
CA PRO A 266 15.17 8.30 -4.28
C PRO A 266 15.59 6.90 -4.73
N ALA A 267 16.33 6.83 -5.83
CA ALA A 267 16.88 5.56 -6.34
C ALA A 267 17.98 5.04 -5.40
N PRO A 268 18.08 3.72 -5.20
CA PRO A 268 19.20 3.14 -4.47
C PRO A 268 20.50 3.32 -5.26
N TRP A 269 21.56 3.66 -4.56
CA TRP A 269 22.85 3.96 -5.15
C TRP A 269 23.97 3.17 -4.46
N LEU A 270 24.78 2.49 -5.27
CA LEU A 270 25.96 1.75 -4.84
C LEU A 270 27.25 2.57 -5.05
N GLY A 271 27.27 3.43 -6.05
CA GLY A 271 28.39 4.31 -6.36
C GLY A 271 29.51 3.64 -7.13
N ILE A 272 29.18 2.87 -8.18
CA ILE A 272 30.12 2.19 -9.06
C ILE A 272 29.83 2.49 -10.52
N ARG A 273 30.85 2.27 -11.36
CA ARG A 273 30.73 2.00 -12.78
C ARG A 273 31.41 0.67 -13.10
N GLY A 274 30.87 -0.05 -14.06
CA GLY A 274 31.40 -1.35 -14.45
C GLY A 274 31.05 -1.70 -15.88
N GLU A 275 31.73 -2.69 -16.39
CA GLU A 275 31.51 -3.30 -17.70
C GLU A 275 31.37 -4.82 -17.53
N ALA A 276 30.82 -5.50 -18.53
CA ALA A 276 30.79 -6.95 -18.52
C ALA A 276 32.21 -7.50 -18.43
N ALA A 277 32.43 -8.47 -17.55
CA ALA A 277 33.76 -9.08 -17.42
C ALA A 277 34.15 -9.75 -18.74
N PRO A 278 35.43 -9.65 -19.18
CA PRO A 278 35.88 -10.20 -20.45
C PRO A 278 35.77 -11.72 -20.48
N GLU A 279 35.62 -12.28 -21.68
CA GLU A 279 35.60 -13.73 -21.90
C GLU A 279 36.83 -14.42 -21.31
N GLY A 280 36.63 -15.59 -20.69
CA GLY A 280 37.70 -16.34 -20.02
C GLY A 280 37.99 -15.89 -18.58
N SER A 281 37.32 -14.85 -18.08
CA SER A 281 37.37 -14.41 -16.68
C SER A 281 36.16 -14.88 -15.89
N THR A 282 36.13 -14.54 -14.59
CA THR A 282 34.92 -14.73 -13.76
C THR A 282 33.76 -13.95 -14.35
N ARG A 283 32.63 -14.63 -14.63
CA ARG A 283 31.40 -13.96 -15.11
C ARG A 283 30.93 -12.94 -14.09
N GLY A 284 30.56 -11.77 -14.55
CA GLY A 284 30.11 -10.70 -13.70
C GLY A 284 30.31 -9.32 -14.27
N VAL A 285 30.26 -8.33 -13.40
CA VAL A 285 30.52 -6.92 -13.71
C VAL A 285 31.85 -6.50 -13.13
N LYS A 286 32.85 -6.28 -14.00
CA LYS A 286 34.15 -5.73 -13.63
C LYS A 286 34.00 -4.25 -13.29
N LEU A 287 34.46 -3.86 -12.11
CA LEU A 287 34.41 -2.46 -11.69
C LEU A 287 35.44 -1.63 -12.42
N THR A 288 34.99 -0.59 -13.14
CA THR A 288 35.89 0.37 -13.82
C THR A 288 36.10 1.64 -12.99
N ALA A 289 35.11 1.99 -12.12
CA ALA A 289 35.25 3.09 -11.18
C ALA A 289 34.43 2.84 -9.91
N VAL A 290 34.93 3.38 -8.80
CA VAL A 290 34.23 3.43 -7.50
C VAL A 290 34.23 4.88 -7.03
N ALA A 291 33.04 5.45 -6.83
CA ALA A 291 32.90 6.83 -6.39
C ALA A 291 33.44 7.01 -4.97
N PRO A 292 34.18 8.09 -4.69
CA PRO A 292 34.65 8.37 -3.33
C PRO A 292 33.49 8.49 -2.34
N GLN A 293 33.70 7.99 -1.12
CA GLN A 293 32.69 8.01 -0.03
C GLN A 293 31.36 7.30 -0.37
N SER A 294 31.28 6.58 -1.47
CA SER A 294 30.12 5.76 -1.84
C SER A 294 29.95 4.56 -0.90
N PRO A 295 28.76 3.91 -0.90
CA PRO A 295 28.59 2.61 -0.26
C PRO A 295 29.64 1.58 -0.68
N ALA A 296 29.94 1.48 -1.98
CA ALA A 296 30.94 0.59 -2.53
C ALA A 296 32.36 0.90 -1.99
N SER A 297 32.72 2.18 -1.96
CA SER A 297 34.02 2.62 -1.41
C SER A 297 34.16 2.27 0.08
N LYS A 298 33.11 2.50 0.86
CA LYS A 298 33.09 2.16 2.31
C LYS A 298 33.14 0.66 2.56
N ALA A 299 32.58 -0.13 1.66
CA ALA A 299 32.63 -1.59 1.69
C ALA A 299 33.95 -2.17 1.17
N GLY A 300 34.91 -1.33 0.75
CA GLY A 300 36.21 -1.75 0.29
C GLY A 300 36.24 -2.34 -1.12
N LEU A 301 35.27 -2.00 -1.97
CA LEU A 301 35.29 -2.39 -3.39
C LEU A 301 36.29 -1.53 -4.15
N ARG A 302 37.04 -2.18 -5.09
CA ARG A 302 38.15 -1.58 -5.79
C ARG A 302 37.93 -1.56 -7.30
N ALA A 303 38.10 -0.40 -7.91
CA ALA A 303 38.11 -0.26 -9.36
C ALA A 303 39.24 -1.05 -9.98
N ASN A 304 39.00 -1.62 -11.16
CA ASN A 304 39.92 -2.42 -11.99
C ASN A 304 40.45 -3.72 -11.34
N ALA A 305 40.03 -4.02 -10.10
CA ALA A 305 40.46 -5.20 -9.35
C ALA A 305 39.31 -6.15 -9.03
N ASP A 306 38.13 -5.64 -8.76
CA ASP A 306 36.98 -6.43 -8.31
C ASP A 306 35.95 -6.66 -9.43
N VAL A 307 35.34 -7.86 -9.42
CA VAL A 307 34.24 -8.27 -10.30
C VAL A 307 33.07 -8.66 -9.41
N ILE A 308 31.91 -8.02 -9.59
CA ILE A 308 30.66 -8.41 -8.90
C ILE A 308 30.02 -9.54 -9.69
N ALA A 309 29.93 -10.73 -9.09
CA ALA A 309 29.38 -11.92 -9.72
C ALA A 309 27.91 -12.16 -9.37
N ALA A 310 27.46 -11.74 -8.18
CA ALA A 310 26.06 -11.89 -7.74
C ALA A 310 25.65 -10.80 -6.77
N VAL A 311 24.34 -10.55 -6.69
CA VAL A 311 23.67 -9.71 -5.68
C VAL A 311 22.63 -10.58 -4.97
N ASP A 312 22.71 -10.69 -3.65
CA ASP A 312 21.83 -11.51 -2.81
C ASP A 312 21.63 -12.95 -3.33
N GLY A 313 22.75 -13.52 -3.82
CA GLY A 313 22.78 -14.87 -4.40
C GLY A 313 22.28 -14.96 -5.85
N GLN A 314 21.78 -13.87 -6.46
CA GLN A 314 21.37 -13.86 -7.85
C GLN A 314 22.54 -13.44 -8.76
N PRO A 315 22.94 -14.27 -9.73
CA PRO A 315 24.04 -13.95 -10.64
C PRO A 315 23.75 -12.68 -11.45
N VAL A 316 24.78 -11.85 -11.64
CA VAL A 316 24.72 -10.65 -12.49
C VAL A 316 25.82 -10.73 -13.53
N GLU A 317 25.46 -10.72 -14.82
CA GLU A 317 26.40 -10.93 -15.93
C GLU A 317 26.64 -9.64 -16.71
N SER A 318 25.86 -8.59 -16.49
CA SER A 318 26.02 -7.30 -17.18
C SER A 318 25.71 -6.13 -16.23
N PRO A 319 26.20 -4.93 -16.57
CA PRO A 319 25.90 -3.71 -15.82
C PRO A 319 24.40 -3.45 -15.68
N GLU A 320 23.60 -3.77 -16.71
CA GLU A 320 22.15 -3.59 -16.72
C GLU A 320 21.49 -4.53 -15.69
N LYS A 321 21.93 -5.82 -15.66
CA LYS A 321 21.46 -6.79 -14.66
C LYS A 321 21.84 -6.41 -13.24
N LEU A 322 23.04 -5.87 -13.07
CA LEU A 322 23.48 -5.32 -11.78
C LEU A 322 22.62 -4.12 -11.38
N ALA A 323 22.36 -3.18 -12.29
CA ALA A 323 21.50 -2.03 -12.03
C ALA A 323 20.07 -2.46 -11.71
N GLU A 324 19.52 -3.46 -12.42
CA GLU A 324 18.21 -4.05 -12.14
C GLU A 324 18.17 -4.67 -10.74
N ALA A 325 19.19 -5.48 -10.38
CA ALA A 325 19.29 -6.14 -9.09
C ALA A 325 19.33 -5.09 -7.93
N ILE A 326 20.21 -4.09 -8.05
CA ILE A 326 20.28 -2.99 -7.08
C ILE A 326 18.97 -2.19 -7.06
N GLY A 327 18.38 -1.93 -8.22
CA GLY A 327 17.13 -1.19 -8.38
C GLY A 327 15.91 -1.79 -7.68
N ARG A 328 15.95 -3.08 -7.31
CA ARG A 328 14.88 -3.77 -6.53
C ARG A 328 14.89 -3.41 -5.05
N HIS A 329 16.00 -2.86 -4.58
CA HIS A 329 16.17 -2.44 -3.18
C HIS A 329 15.79 -0.97 -2.97
N ALA A 330 15.75 -0.55 -1.71
CA ALA A 330 15.55 0.84 -1.33
C ALA A 330 16.84 1.43 -0.73
N PRO A 331 17.00 2.76 -0.75
CA PRO A 331 18.04 3.40 0.04
C PRO A 331 17.91 3.02 1.52
N GLY A 332 19.01 2.59 2.13
CA GLY A 332 19.04 2.06 3.49
C GLY A 332 19.10 0.53 3.58
N ASP A 333 18.69 -0.18 2.53
CA ASP A 333 18.80 -1.64 2.50
C ASP A 333 20.26 -2.08 2.44
N THR A 334 20.56 -3.23 3.03
CA THR A 334 21.86 -3.88 2.93
C THR A 334 21.77 -5.04 1.95
N VAL A 335 22.54 -4.96 0.88
CA VAL A 335 22.68 -6.02 -0.13
C VAL A 335 23.97 -6.80 0.08
N LYS A 336 23.95 -8.08 -0.23
CA LYS A 336 25.11 -8.96 -0.18
C LYS A 336 25.68 -9.15 -1.58
N LEU A 337 26.85 -8.61 -1.81
CA LEU A 337 27.56 -8.73 -3.09
C LEU A 337 28.52 -9.91 -3.02
N LEU A 338 28.43 -10.84 -3.98
CA LEU A 338 29.48 -11.82 -4.20
C LEU A 338 30.52 -11.20 -5.13
N VAL A 339 31.71 -10.96 -4.61
CA VAL A 339 32.76 -10.22 -5.27
C VAL A 339 34.00 -11.16 -5.51
N PHE A 340 34.47 -11.23 -6.71
CA PHE A 340 35.74 -11.87 -7.04
C PHE A 340 36.85 -10.81 -7.09
N GLY A 341 37.90 -11.00 -6.33
CA GLY A 341 39.07 -10.14 -6.30
C GLY A 341 40.25 -10.84 -5.60
N ASP A 342 41.46 -10.50 -5.97
CA ASP A 342 42.69 -11.14 -5.45
C ASP A 342 42.66 -12.69 -5.57
N GLY A 343 42.07 -13.21 -6.67
CA GLY A 343 41.98 -14.64 -6.95
C GLY A 343 40.98 -15.44 -6.13
N ARG A 344 40.08 -14.80 -5.36
CA ARG A 344 39.09 -15.47 -4.51
C ARG A 344 37.76 -14.75 -4.50
N PHE A 345 36.71 -15.50 -4.21
CA PHE A 345 35.40 -14.94 -3.92
C PHE A 345 35.27 -14.50 -2.45
N ARG A 346 34.55 -13.38 -2.24
CA ARG A 346 34.17 -12.90 -0.90
C ARG A 346 32.76 -12.35 -0.96
N GLU A 347 32.00 -12.52 0.12
CA GLU A 347 30.72 -11.87 0.31
C GLU A 347 30.93 -10.51 1.00
N VAL A 348 30.39 -9.46 0.42
CA VAL A 348 30.55 -8.09 0.90
C VAL A 348 29.18 -7.50 1.15
N PRO A 349 28.77 -7.29 2.43
CA PRO A 349 27.55 -6.57 2.73
C PRO A 349 27.72 -5.08 2.47
N VAL A 350 26.76 -4.47 1.76
CA VAL A 350 26.81 -3.05 1.40
C VAL A 350 25.48 -2.39 1.69
N ALA A 351 25.48 -1.39 2.57
CA ALA A 351 24.30 -0.58 2.83
C ALA A 351 24.14 0.48 1.72
N LEU A 352 23.08 0.37 0.94
CA LEU A 352 22.77 1.30 -0.16
C LEU A 352 22.37 2.67 0.40
N ARG A 353 22.63 3.73 -0.38
CA ARG A 353 22.16 5.10 -0.06
C ARG A 353 21.27 5.63 -1.18
N ALA A 354 20.59 6.74 -0.90
CA ALA A 354 19.96 7.52 -1.95
C ALA A 354 21.02 8.00 -2.96
N ALA A 355 20.69 7.96 -4.24
CA ALA A 355 21.51 8.58 -5.28
C ALA A 355 21.69 10.08 -4.96
N PRO A 356 22.91 10.64 -5.13
CA PRO A 356 23.20 12.03 -4.88
C PRO A 356 22.48 12.97 -5.84
#